data_81d1f1f77a9201b837ff1bffaba0d515
#
_entry.id   81d1f1f77a9201b837ff1bffaba0d515
#
_cell.length_a   1.000
_cell.length_b   1.000
_cell.length_c   1.000
_cell.angle_alpha   90.00
_cell.angle_beta   90.00
_cell.angle_gamma   90.00
#
_symmetry.space_group_name_H-M   'P 1'
#
loop_
_entity.id
_entity.type
_entity.pdbx_description
1 polymer ?
#
loop_
_entity_poly.entity_id
_entity_poly.type
_entity_poly.pdbx_seq_one_letter_code
_entity_poly.pdbx_strand_id
1 'polypeptide(L)'
;GAPYLGAVLDWGTDSAAGYADRLGEPAAVYGRPVPLPMDDREQGYLRHFLSQVAEQGGHALLTVRPDIALDRVDEAQAAVLAGQLADVTRDFDGTVFVRFAPQMNASWVPWGQQPEAYTQAFRAVAAAMDDRLEDPVLVWSPTVGTDYPFRAPTSSAPEGADLATLDTDGNGVWDRDDDAYGPYYPGDDVVDWVGLSAYHDETGSGEARNTVPDPDEFSTLLGGAGQGASDGFYAVYAAARDKPLMVETGSFWSPEAGGPSALEVKAPWWDQVLAAASSEAYDRIGAVVWNETVEERAGGAVAVDWRSTADPALADAFRERVQASSLVAGPVTEQAA
;
A
#
# COMPACT_ATOMS: atom_id res chain seq x y z
N GLY A 1 -9.45 -2.87 17.25
CA GLY A 1 -10.70 -3.09 16.50
C GLY A 1 -10.51 -4.18 15.47
N ALA A 2 -11.59 -4.66 14.86
CA ALA A 2 -11.45 -5.59 13.74
C ALA A 2 -10.88 -4.86 12.50
N PRO A 3 -10.05 -5.52 11.68
CA PRO A 3 -9.40 -4.89 10.54
C PRO A 3 -10.39 -4.60 9.40
N TYR A 4 -10.18 -3.50 8.68
CA TYR A 4 -11.00 -3.14 7.54
C TYR A 4 -10.65 -3.96 6.29
N LEU A 5 -11.68 -4.37 5.55
CA LEU A 5 -11.54 -4.81 4.15
C LEU A 5 -11.37 -3.59 3.25
N GLY A 6 -10.28 -3.52 2.52
CA GLY A 6 -10.02 -2.45 1.57
C GLY A 6 -9.80 -2.96 0.14
N ALA A 7 -9.97 -2.08 -0.85
CA ALA A 7 -9.68 -2.36 -2.25
C ALA A 7 -9.12 -1.14 -2.98
N VAL A 8 -8.16 -1.36 -3.88
CA VAL A 8 -7.69 -0.39 -4.87
C VAL A 8 -8.19 -0.84 -6.22
N LEU A 9 -9.05 -0.04 -6.85
CA LEU A 9 -9.70 -0.37 -8.13
C LEU A 9 -9.01 0.37 -9.30
N ASP A 10 -9.20 -0.14 -10.50
CA ASP A 10 -8.96 0.64 -11.72
C ASP A 10 -10.14 1.61 -11.96
N TRP A 11 -10.03 2.80 -11.40
CA TRP A 11 -11.07 3.84 -11.47
C TRP A 11 -11.38 4.36 -12.88
N GLY A 12 -10.64 3.92 -13.89
CA GLY A 12 -10.93 4.20 -15.30
C GLY A 12 -11.94 3.23 -15.90
N THR A 13 -12.04 2.02 -15.35
CA THR A 13 -12.85 0.92 -15.91
C THR A 13 -13.76 0.25 -14.88
N ASP A 14 -13.60 0.57 -13.60
CA ASP A 14 -14.35 -0.03 -12.48
C ASP A 14 -14.95 1.06 -11.57
N SER A 15 -15.79 0.64 -10.62
CA SER A 15 -16.44 1.52 -9.66
C SER A 15 -16.62 0.85 -8.30
N ALA A 16 -16.80 1.66 -7.24
CA ALA A 16 -17.06 1.13 -5.91
C ALA A 16 -18.33 0.26 -5.86
N ALA A 17 -19.41 0.68 -6.55
CA ALA A 17 -20.63 -0.11 -6.67
C ALA A 17 -20.41 -1.42 -7.44
N GLY A 18 -19.65 -1.38 -8.56
CA GLY A 18 -19.32 -2.58 -9.33
C GLY A 18 -18.52 -3.60 -8.55
N TYR A 19 -17.57 -3.15 -7.73
CA TYR A 19 -16.84 -4.02 -6.81
C TYR A 19 -17.78 -4.62 -5.74
N ALA A 20 -18.61 -3.78 -5.12
CA ALA A 20 -19.59 -4.23 -4.12
C ALA A 20 -20.58 -5.27 -4.69
N ASP A 21 -21.04 -5.08 -5.92
CA ASP A 21 -21.93 -6.04 -6.61
C ASP A 21 -21.22 -7.40 -6.83
N ARG A 22 -19.93 -7.41 -7.21
CA ARG A 22 -19.17 -8.64 -7.42
C ARG A 22 -18.85 -9.36 -6.13
N LEU A 23 -18.46 -8.60 -5.09
CA LEU A 23 -18.14 -9.20 -3.79
C LEU A 23 -19.39 -9.53 -2.96
N GLY A 24 -20.53 -8.86 -3.22
CA GLY A 24 -21.76 -8.98 -2.44
C GLY A 24 -21.85 -8.04 -1.23
N GLU A 25 -20.81 -7.24 -0.99
CA GLU A 25 -20.71 -6.22 0.05
C GLU A 25 -19.66 -5.17 -0.34
N PRO A 26 -19.79 -3.90 0.10
CA PRO A 26 -18.80 -2.88 -0.21
C PRO A 26 -17.51 -3.06 0.59
N ALA A 27 -16.38 -2.55 0.10
CA ALA A 27 -15.19 -2.41 0.93
C ALA A 27 -15.38 -1.32 1.99
N ALA A 28 -14.74 -1.49 3.14
CA ALA A 28 -14.67 -0.45 4.18
C ALA A 28 -13.70 0.68 3.81
N VAL A 29 -12.66 0.37 3.00
CA VAL A 29 -11.66 1.34 2.54
C VAL A 29 -11.46 1.21 1.04
N TYR A 30 -11.57 2.32 0.31
CA TYR A 30 -11.24 2.36 -1.12
C TYR A 30 -10.01 3.23 -1.36
N GLY A 31 -9.05 2.68 -2.12
CA GLY A 31 -7.79 3.36 -2.45
C GLY A 31 -7.78 3.97 -3.85
N ARG A 32 -7.18 5.18 -3.97
CA ARG A 32 -6.93 5.85 -5.25
C ARG A 32 -5.56 6.54 -5.24
N PRO A 33 -4.77 6.43 -6.32
CA PRO A 33 -3.57 7.26 -6.49
C PRO A 33 -3.96 8.73 -6.76
N VAL A 34 -3.17 9.65 -6.19
CA VAL A 34 -3.29 11.10 -6.34
C VAL A 34 -1.92 11.64 -6.76
N PRO A 35 -1.80 12.30 -7.92
CA PRO A 35 -0.52 12.89 -8.33
C PRO A 35 -0.16 14.13 -7.49
N LEU A 36 1.12 14.40 -7.34
CA LEU A 36 1.63 15.64 -6.80
C LEU A 36 2.65 16.26 -7.79
N PRO A 37 2.34 17.39 -8.41
CA PRO A 37 1.20 18.30 -8.19
C PRO A 37 -0.12 17.75 -8.79
N MET A 38 -1.23 18.17 -8.22
CA MET A 38 -2.58 17.82 -8.68
C MET A 38 -3.20 19.00 -9.42
N ASP A 39 -3.65 18.79 -10.65
CA ASP A 39 -4.37 19.79 -11.44
C ASP A 39 -5.89 19.79 -11.18
N ASP A 40 -6.63 20.72 -11.78
CA ASP A 40 -8.09 20.84 -11.62
C ASP A 40 -8.85 19.61 -12.12
N ARG A 41 -8.32 18.94 -13.13
CA ARG A 41 -8.93 17.73 -13.70
C ARG A 41 -8.81 16.56 -12.72
N GLU A 42 -7.62 16.38 -12.14
CA GLU A 42 -7.39 15.37 -11.10
C GLU A 42 -8.23 15.63 -9.84
N GLN A 43 -8.41 16.89 -9.44
CA GLN A 43 -9.34 17.25 -8.37
C GLN A 43 -10.79 16.85 -8.72
N GLY A 44 -11.20 17.01 -10.01
CA GLY A 44 -12.50 16.55 -10.49
C GLY A 44 -12.66 15.03 -10.38
N TYR A 45 -11.64 14.27 -10.76
CA TYR A 45 -11.64 12.80 -10.61
C TYR A 45 -11.66 12.39 -9.15
N LEU A 46 -10.94 13.09 -8.29
CA LEU A 46 -10.91 12.81 -6.86
C LEU A 46 -12.28 13.07 -6.20
N ARG A 47 -12.98 14.16 -6.56
CA ARG A 47 -14.36 14.39 -6.08
C ARG A 47 -15.31 13.27 -6.52
N HIS A 48 -15.19 12.81 -7.75
CA HIS A 48 -16.02 11.69 -8.24
C HIS A 48 -15.72 10.39 -7.50
N PHE A 49 -14.44 10.11 -7.24
CA PHE A 49 -14.03 8.97 -6.41
C PHE A 49 -14.62 9.05 -5.00
N LEU A 50 -14.48 10.21 -4.31
CA LEU A 50 -15.02 10.40 -2.96
C LEU A 50 -16.54 10.25 -2.92
N SER A 51 -17.26 10.72 -3.96
CA SER A 51 -18.71 10.50 -4.07
C SER A 51 -19.06 9.03 -4.13
N GLN A 52 -18.35 8.24 -4.95
CA GLN A 52 -18.56 6.78 -5.02
C GLN A 52 -18.28 6.08 -3.68
N VAL A 53 -17.21 6.48 -2.98
CA VAL A 53 -16.86 5.92 -1.67
C VAL A 53 -17.91 6.27 -0.62
N ALA A 54 -18.36 7.52 -0.60
CA ALA A 54 -19.43 7.97 0.30
C ALA A 54 -20.75 7.23 0.08
N GLU A 55 -21.14 6.99 -1.18
CA GLU A 55 -22.32 6.19 -1.54
C GLU A 55 -22.26 4.75 -1.01
N GLN A 56 -21.06 4.21 -0.83
CA GLN A 56 -20.81 2.89 -0.25
C GLN A 56 -20.60 2.94 1.28
N GLY A 57 -20.61 4.12 1.89
CA GLY A 57 -20.33 4.30 3.31
C GLY A 57 -18.92 3.88 3.73
N GLY A 58 -17.92 4.14 2.88
CA GLY A 58 -16.53 3.72 3.10
C GLY A 58 -15.61 4.87 3.52
N HIS A 59 -14.36 4.52 3.81
CA HIS A 59 -13.23 5.42 4.04
C HIS A 59 -12.38 5.56 2.77
N ALA A 60 -11.64 6.65 2.63
CA ALA A 60 -10.78 6.92 1.47
C ALA A 60 -9.30 6.76 1.81
N LEU A 61 -8.55 5.98 1.01
CA LEU A 61 -7.11 5.89 1.04
C LEU A 61 -6.53 6.66 -0.17
N LEU A 62 -5.98 7.85 0.08
CA LEU A 62 -5.38 8.69 -0.93
C LEU A 62 -3.87 8.42 -1.00
N THR A 63 -3.43 7.75 -2.06
CA THR A 63 -2.02 7.43 -2.29
C THR A 63 -1.37 8.54 -3.08
N VAL A 64 -0.71 9.47 -2.39
CA VAL A 64 -0.03 10.61 -3.03
C VAL A 64 1.28 10.15 -3.68
N ARG A 65 1.37 10.32 -4.99
CA ARG A 65 2.52 9.94 -5.82
C ARG A 65 3.20 11.19 -6.39
N PRO A 66 4.42 11.54 -5.92
CA PRO A 66 5.13 12.68 -6.46
C PRO A 66 5.53 12.48 -7.93
N ASP A 67 5.14 13.41 -8.80
CA ASP A 67 5.62 13.53 -10.18
C ASP A 67 6.76 14.57 -10.27
N ILE A 68 7.20 15.08 -9.13
CA ILE A 68 8.34 15.98 -8.95
C ILE A 68 9.37 15.33 -8.04
N ALA A 69 10.61 15.77 -8.11
CA ALA A 69 11.66 15.28 -7.21
C ALA A 69 11.32 15.58 -5.73
N LEU A 70 11.66 14.66 -4.82
CA LEU A 70 11.30 14.78 -3.40
C LEU A 70 11.86 16.06 -2.75
N ASP A 71 13.04 16.52 -3.12
CA ASP A 71 13.65 17.75 -2.62
C ASP A 71 12.87 19.02 -3.01
N ARG A 72 11.92 18.89 -3.94
CA ARG A 72 10.98 19.95 -4.33
C ARG A 72 9.63 19.87 -3.63
N VAL A 73 9.40 18.82 -2.85
CA VAL A 73 8.21 18.69 -2.01
C VAL A 73 8.48 19.41 -0.69
N ASP A 74 8.56 20.73 -0.78
CA ASP A 74 8.76 21.63 0.34
C ASP A 74 7.43 22.02 1.03
N GLU A 75 7.50 22.87 2.05
CA GLU A 75 6.33 23.35 2.77
C GLU A 75 5.30 24.04 1.85
N ALA A 76 5.76 24.73 0.79
CA ALA A 76 4.86 25.42 -0.13
C ALA A 76 4.10 24.43 -1.01
N GLN A 77 4.76 23.40 -1.54
CA GLN A 77 4.12 22.34 -2.31
C GLN A 77 3.17 21.50 -1.43
N ALA A 78 3.60 21.19 -0.21
CA ALA A 78 2.79 20.48 0.76
C ALA A 78 1.52 21.26 1.13
N ALA A 79 1.64 22.58 1.35
CA ALA A 79 0.50 23.44 1.65
C ALA A 79 -0.50 23.56 0.47
N VAL A 80 -0.01 23.55 -0.78
CA VAL A 80 -0.88 23.52 -1.97
C VAL A 80 -1.66 22.19 -2.02
N LEU A 81 -0.96 21.07 -1.88
CA LEU A 81 -1.60 19.74 -1.85
C LEU A 81 -2.65 19.65 -0.75
N ALA A 82 -2.30 20.04 0.49
CA ALA A 82 -3.22 19.97 1.62
C ALA A 82 -4.44 20.87 1.42
N GLY A 83 -4.28 22.07 0.85
CA GLY A 83 -5.39 22.95 0.50
C GLY A 83 -6.32 22.33 -0.55
N GLN A 84 -5.77 21.69 -1.58
CA GLN A 84 -6.54 20.99 -2.60
C GLN A 84 -7.29 19.78 -2.03
N LEU A 85 -6.65 19.00 -1.15
CA LEU A 85 -7.29 17.86 -0.49
C LEU A 85 -8.39 18.33 0.46
N ALA A 86 -8.15 19.36 1.27
CA ALA A 86 -9.17 19.94 2.15
C ALA A 86 -10.42 20.43 1.39
N ASP A 87 -10.21 21.01 0.19
CA ASP A 87 -11.33 21.46 -0.65
C ASP A 87 -12.17 20.31 -1.24
N VAL A 88 -11.53 19.17 -1.56
CA VAL A 88 -12.25 18.02 -2.15
C VAL A 88 -12.84 17.09 -1.11
N THR A 89 -12.29 17.07 0.12
CA THR A 89 -12.76 16.21 1.22
C THR A 89 -13.73 16.89 2.18
N ARG A 90 -14.03 18.18 2.00
CA ARG A 90 -14.83 19.01 2.92
C ARG A 90 -16.16 18.40 3.35
N ASP A 91 -16.85 17.74 2.41
CA ASP A 91 -18.17 17.15 2.61
C ASP A 91 -18.11 15.60 2.64
N PHE A 92 -16.93 15.06 2.90
CA PHE A 92 -16.72 13.61 2.96
C PHE A 92 -16.71 13.14 4.42
N ASP A 93 -17.71 12.37 4.82
CA ASP A 93 -17.88 11.91 6.21
C ASP A 93 -16.97 10.73 6.61
N GLY A 94 -16.27 10.13 5.65
CA GLY A 94 -15.35 9.02 5.90
C GLY A 94 -13.97 9.47 6.38
N THR A 95 -13.24 8.59 7.05
CA THR A 95 -11.81 8.82 7.35
C THR A 95 -11.01 8.98 6.06
N VAL A 96 -10.12 9.96 6.02
CA VAL A 96 -9.17 10.18 4.93
C VAL A 96 -7.79 9.70 5.37
N PHE A 97 -7.38 8.55 4.86
CA PHE A 97 -6.01 8.06 4.97
C PHE A 97 -5.15 8.70 3.88
N VAL A 98 -4.04 9.30 4.24
CA VAL A 98 -3.07 9.91 3.31
C VAL A 98 -1.78 9.10 3.33
N ARG A 99 -1.52 8.36 2.27
CA ARG A 99 -0.32 7.55 2.09
C ARG A 99 0.62 8.25 1.11
N PHE A 100 1.64 8.93 1.64
CA PHE A 100 2.58 9.71 0.84
C PHE A 100 3.73 8.86 0.33
N ALA A 101 3.98 8.91 -0.99
CA ALA A 101 5.14 8.32 -1.66
C ALA A 101 5.47 6.90 -1.16
N PRO A 102 4.55 5.92 -1.29
CA PRO A 102 4.75 4.57 -0.76
C PRO A 102 5.90 3.83 -1.45
N GLN A 103 6.37 2.73 -0.83
CA GLN A 103 7.48 1.92 -1.34
C GLN A 103 8.80 2.71 -1.51
N MET A 104 9.03 3.70 -0.66
CA MET A 104 10.20 4.59 -0.72
C MET A 104 11.53 3.88 -0.55
N ASN A 105 11.54 2.67 -0.01
CA ASN A 105 12.73 1.81 0.10
C ASN A 105 13.04 1.04 -1.20
N ALA A 106 12.15 1.07 -2.20
CA ALA A 106 12.29 0.35 -3.47
C ALA A 106 13.09 1.13 -4.52
N SER A 107 13.69 0.41 -5.47
CA SER A 107 14.47 0.99 -6.57
C SER A 107 13.64 1.30 -7.83
N TRP A 108 12.38 0.86 -7.90
CA TRP A 108 11.52 0.98 -9.10
C TRP A 108 10.56 2.18 -9.08
N VAL A 109 10.52 2.94 -8.00
CA VAL A 109 9.72 4.18 -7.93
C VAL A 109 10.63 5.41 -8.04
N PRO A 110 10.17 6.51 -8.69
CA PRO A 110 11.01 7.71 -8.88
C PRO A 110 11.48 8.37 -7.59
N TRP A 111 10.74 8.23 -6.51
CA TRP A 111 11.04 8.75 -5.17
C TRP A 111 11.77 7.73 -4.28
N GLY A 112 12.16 6.57 -4.83
CA GLY A 112 12.77 5.48 -4.08
C GLY A 112 14.21 5.76 -3.67
N GLN A 113 14.62 5.17 -2.55
CA GLN A 113 16.00 5.12 -2.06
C GLN A 113 16.66 6.49 -1.85
N GLN A 114 15.87 7.47 -1.44
CA GLN A 114 16.28 8.84 -1.13
C GLN A 114 15.86 9.20 0.32
N PRO A 115 16.49 8.61 1.35
CA PRO A 115 15.99 8.61 2.72
C PRO A 115 15.86 10.03 3.30
N GLU A 116 16.85 10.91 3.10
CA GLU A 116 16.83 12.27 3.65
C GLU A 116 15.74 13.12 2.99
N ALA A 117 15.67 13.11 1.66
CA ALA A 117 14.65 13.86 0.93
C ALA A 117 13.23 13.32 1.23
N TYR A 118 13.09 12.00 1.37
CA TYR A 118 11.82 11.37 1.70
C TYR A 118 11.31 11.77 3.08
N THR A 119 12.14 11.65 4.12
CA THR A 119 11.72 11.97 5.49
C THR A 119 11.39 13.45 5.64
N GLN A 120 12.13 14.35 4.99
CA GLN A 120 11.82 15.79 4.96
C GLN A 120 10.50 16.07 4.25
N ALA A 121 10.27 15.49 3.06
CA ALA A 121 9.03 15.66 2.30
C ALA A 121 7.81 15.09 3.06
N PHE A 122 7.94 13.90 3.66
CA PHE A 122 6.86 13.31 4.47
C PHE A 122 6.47 14.23 5.63
N ARG A 123 7.44 14.76 6.37
CA ARG A 123 7.18 15.67 7.50
C ARG A 123 6.53 16.98 7.05
N ALA A 124 6.94 17.55 5.91
CA ALA A 124 6.31 18.73 5.33
C ALA A 124 4.84 18.45 4.94
N VAL A 125 4.58 17.30 4.31
CA VAL A 125 3.22 16.87 3.95
C VAL A 125 2.39 16.63 5.20
N ALA A 126 2.89 15.93 6.21
CA ALA A 126 2.18 15.67 7.46
C ALA A 126 1.76 16.97 8.15
N ALA A 127 2.69 17.90 8.34
CA ALA A 127 2.40 19.19 8.95
C ALA A 127 1.34 20.01 8.17
N ALA A 128 1.40 19.98 6.83
CA ALA A 128 0.41 20.66 6.01
C ALA A 128 -0.98 19.99 6.05
N MET A 129 -1.04 18.66 6.15
CA MET A 129 -2.31 17.94 6.32
C MET A 129 -2.95 18.27 7.66
N ASP A 130 -2.19 18.22 8.76
CA ASP A 130 -2.67 18.57 10.11
C ASP A 130 -3.21 20.01 10.20
N ASP A 131 -2.61 20.97 9.44
CA ASP A 131 -3.05 22.36 9.39
C ASP A 131 -4.36 22.55 8.61
N ARG A 132 -4.70 21.67 7.68
CA ARG A 132 -5.74 21.93 6.68
C ARG A 132 -6.87 20.92 6.63
N LEU A 133 -6.65 19.67 6.96
CA LEU A 133 -7.67 18.62 6.96
C LEU A 133 -8.20 18.40 8.38
N GLU A 134 -9.42 17.91 8.47
CA GLU A 134 -10.02 17.46 9.72
C GLU A 134 -9.61 16.00 9.95
N ASP A 135 -8.85 15.76 11.02
CA ASP A 135 -8.37 14.45 11.46
C ASP A 135 -7.79 13.54 10.34
N PRO A 136 -6.82 14.03 9.53
CA PRO A 136 -6.21 13.18 8.51
C PRO A 136 -5.41 12.05 9.17
N VAL A 137 -5.39 10.86 8.54
CA VAL A 137 -4.59 9.72 9.01
C VAL A 137 -3.39 9.52 8.11
N LEU A 138 -2.19 9.83 8.61
CA LEU A 138 -0.94 9.74 7.86
C LEU A 138 -0.40 8.31 7.89
N VAL A 139 -0.20 7.73 6.69
CA VAL A 139 0.26 6.34 6.52
C VAL A 139 1.66 6.33 5.92
N TRP A 140 2.65 5.84 6.68
CA TRP A 140 4.00 5.54 6.18
C TRP A 140 4.04 4.08 5.70
N SER A 141 4.39 3.84 4.41
CA SER A 141 4.18 2.54 3.78
C SER A 141 5.34 2.12 2.86
N PRO A 142 6.37 1.44 3.38
CA PRO A 142 7.39 0.79 2.56
C PRO A 142 6.87 -0.48 1.87
N THR A 143 7.68 -1.04 0.96
CA THR A 143 7.51 -2.42 0.51
C THR A 143 8.33 -3.37 1.37
N VAL A 144 7.97 -4.67 1.37
CA VAL A 144 8.74 -5.71 2.07
C VAL A 144 10.20 -5.71 1.62
N GLY A 145 11.11 -5.86 2.58
CA GLY A 145 12.55 -5.74 2.36
C GLY A 145 13.28 -7.03 1.99
N THR A 146 12.58 -8.09 1.55
CA THR A 146 13.19 -9.42 1.32
C THR A 146 14.37 -9.39 0.36
N ASP A 147 14.32 -8.56 -0.67
CA ASP A 147 15.40 -8.42 -1.65
C ASP A 147 16.12 -7.06 -1.55
N TYR A 148 15.96 -6.36 -0.43
CA TYR A 148 16.66 -5.10 -0.22
C TYR A 148 18.18 -5.28 -0.36
N PRO A 149 18.88 -4.36 -1.02
CA PRO A 149 18.43 -3.06 -1.51
C PRO A 149 17.83 -3.01 -2.92
N PHE A 150 17.33 -4.10 -3.48
CA PHE A 150 16.64 -4.19 -4.80
C PHE A 150 17.48 -3.69 -5.99
N ARG A 151 18.79 -3.77 -5.90
CA ARG A 151 19.66 -3.23 -6.94
C ARG A 151 19.61 -4.05 -8.22
N ALA A 152 19.28 -3.40 -9.33
CA ALA A 152 19.69 -3.94 -10.62
C ALA A 152 21.21 -3.87 -10.74
N PRO A 153 21.87 -4.82 -11.43
CA PRO A 153 23.33 -4.81 -11.62
C PRO A 153 23.87 -3.50 -12.25
N THR A 154 22.99 -2.69 -12.86
CA THR A 154 23.28 -1.44 -13.55
C THR A 154 22.94 -0.19 -12.74
N SER A 155 22.32 -0.31 -11.55
CA SER A 155 21.99 0.86 -10.75
C SER A 155 23.25 1.45 -10.11
N SER A 156 23.35 2.79 -10.15
CA SER A 156 24.40 3.51 -9.44
C SER A 156 24.25 3.31 -7.93
N ALA A 157 25.36 3.08 -7.25
CA ALA A 157 25.35 3.10 -5.79
C ALA A 157 24.99 4.51 -5.29
N PRO A 158 24.24 4.66 -4.19
CA PRO A 158 24.07 5.95 -3.55
C PRO A 158 25.43 6.49 -3.10
N GLU A 159 25.56 7.81 -3.09
CA GLU A 159 26.79 8.51 -2.70
C GLU A 159 26.48 9.54 -1.62
N GLY A 160 27.50 9.98 -0.91
CA GLY A 160 27.40 11.09 0.05
C GLY A 160 26.48 10.79 1.24
N ALA A 161 25.57 11.70 1.53
CA ALA A 161 24.68 11.64 2.69
C ALA A 161 23.71 10.43 2.64
N ASP A 162 23.19 10.11 1.46
CA ASP A 162 22.30 8.93 1.31
C ASP A 162 23.03 7.62 1.61
N LEU A 163 24.29 7.46 1.14
CA LEU A 163 25.06 6.28 1.49
C LEU A 163 25.31 6.20 3.01
N ALA A 164 25.67 7.32 3.63
CA ALA A 164 25.91 7.35 5.08
C ALA A 164 24.67 7.03 5.92
N THR A 165 23.46 7.32 5.39
CA THR A 165 22.19 7.01 6.04
C THR A 165 21.74 5.57 5.76
N LEU A 166 22.04 5.04 4.58
CA LEU A 166 21.62 3.70 4.14
C LEU A 166 22.55 2.58 4.61
N ASP A 167 23.84 2.87 4.83
CA ASP A 167 24.83 1.98 5.42
C ASP A 167 24.60 1.92 6.95
N THR A 168 23.62 1.17 7.37
CA THR A 168 23.13 1.16 8.76
C THR A 168 24.00 0.33 9.69
N ASP A 169 24.77 -0.62 9.18
CA ASP A 169 25.75 -1.39 9.95
C ASP A 169 27.13 -0.72 10.00
N GLY A 170 27.36 0.34 9.19
CA GLY A 170 28.58 1.15 9.19
C GLY A 170 29.80 0.45 8.58
N ASN A 171 29.59 -0.56 7.72
CA ASN A 171 30.68 -1.30 7.10
C ASN A 171 31.25 -0.60 5.84
N GLY A 172 30.62 0.48 5.37
CA GLY A 172 30.99 1.27 4.20
C GLY A 172 30.41 0.75 2.90
N VAL A 173 29.53 -0.22 2.95
CA VAL A 173 28.85 -0.83 1.79
C VAL A 173 27.37 -0.90 2.10
N TRP A 174 26.56 -0.39 1.21
CA TRP A 174 25.11 -0.58 1.29
C TRP A 174 24.71 -1.91 0.64
N ASP A 175 24.26 -2.86 1.43
CA ASP A 175 23.94 -4.20 0.99
C ASP A 175 22.75 -4.82 1.75
N ARG A 176 22.60 -6.15 1.67
CA ARG A 176 21.46 -6.86 2.28
C ARG A 176 21.48 -6.92 3.81
N ASP A 177 22.60 -6.59 4.42
CA ASP A 177 22.76 -6.63 5.88
C ASP A 177 22.33 -5.29 6.52
N ASP A 178 21.97 -4.30 5.68
CA ASP A 178 21.43 -3.00 6.10
C ASP A 178 19.91 -3.05 6.37
N ASP A 179 19.45 -2.10 7.19
CA ASP A 179 18.04 -1.96 7.52
C ASP A 179 17.24 -1.42 6.32
N ALA A 180 16.27 -2.19 5.86
CA ALA A 180 15.41 -1.85 4.74
C ALA A 180 14.40 -0.73 5.02
N TYR A 181 14.19 -0.36 6.28
CA TYR A 181 13.09 0.49 6.73
C TYR A 181 13.50 1.73 7.51
N GLY A 182 14.40 1.56 8.50
CA GLY A 182 14.79 2.61 9.44
C GLY A 182 15.22 3.93 8.80
N PRO A 183 16.05 3.92 7.74
CA PRO A 183 16.47 5.12 7.04
C PRO A 183 15.33 5.99 6.50
N TYR A 184 14.17 5.39 6.24
CA TYR A 184 13.00 6.05 5.65
C TYR A 184 11.90 6.38 6.64
N TYR A 185 12.08 6.05 7.94
CA TYR A 185 11.04 6.29 8.93
C TYR A 185 11.04 7.76 9.39
N PRO A 186 9.95 8.52 9.15
CA PRO A 186 9.96 9.97 9.41
C PRO A 186 9.74 10.34 10.87
N GLY A 187 9.40 9.38 11.73
CA GLY A 187 9.22 9.56 13.17
C GLY A 187 7.80 9.28 13.66
N ASP A 188 7.70 8.87 14.92
CA ASP A 188 6.43 8.48 15.56
C ASP A 188 5.44 9.65 15.70
N ASP A 189 5.96 10.87 15.72
CA ASP A 189 5.20 12.12 15.89
C ASP A 189 4.40 12.55 14.65
N VAL A 190 4.71 11.99 13.47
CA VAL A 190 4.07 12.32 12.19
C VAL A 190 3.47 11.11 11.46
N VAL A 191 3.57 9.93 12.04
CA VAL A 191 3.01 8.70 11.47
C VAL A 191 1.86 8.21 12.37
N ASP A 192 0.65 8.14 11.84
CA ASP A 192 -0.50 7.60 12.57
C ASP A 192 -0.64 6.09 12.37
N TRP A 193 -0.50 5.64 11.13
CA TRP A 193 -0.52 4.25 10.73
C TRP A 193 0.75 3.87 10.01
N VAL A 194 1.22 2.67 10.25
CA VAL A 194 2.25 2.07 9.39
C VAL A 194 1.58 1.26 8.30
N GLY A 195 2.17 1.24 7.11
CA GLY A 195 1.72 0.44 5.98
C GLY A 195 2.82 -0.51 5.53
N LEU A 196 2.43 -1.58 4.84
CA LEU A 196 3.38 -2.48 4.19
C LEU A 196 2.78 -2.98 2.88
N SER A 197 3.51 -2.80 1.77
CA SER A 197 3.17 -3.48 0.51
C SER A 197 3.76 -4.88 0.55
N ALA A 198 2.90 -5.89 0.74
CA ALA A 198 3.27 -7.30 0.88
C ALA A 198 2.47 -8.14 -0.11
N TYR A 199 3.11 -8.59 -1.18
CA TYR A 199 2.51 -9.31 -2.30
C TYR A 199 3.13 -10.70 -2.45
N HIS A 200 2.32 -11.67 -2.88
CA HIS A 200 2.88 -12.86 -3.51
C HIS A 200 3.28 -12.52 -4.93
N ASP A 201 4.57 -12.31 -5.16
CA ASP A 201 5.13 -11.92 -6.46
C ASP A 201 6.56 -12.43 -6.62
N GLU A 202 6.72 -13.54 -7.35
CA GLU A 202 8.04 -14.15 -7.60
C GLU A 202 8.70 -13.69 -8.91
N THR A 203 8.31 -12.56 -9.45
CA THR A 203 8.86 -12.08 -10.74
C THR A 203 10.32 -11.62 -10.67
N GLY A 204 10.94 -11.59 -9.50
CA GLY A 204 12.36 -11.24 -9.31
C GLY A 204 13.36 -12.13 -10.04
N SER A 205 12.96 -13.31 -10.53
CA SER A 205 13.84 -14.29 -11.21
C SER A 205 13.88 -14.18 -12.74
N GLY A 206 13.24 -13.19 -13.35
CA GLY A 206 13.38 -12.86 -14.78
C GLY A 206 12.35 -13.45 -15.73
N GLU A 207 11.62 -14.50 -15.40
CA GLU A 207 10.48 -14.99 -16.18
C GLU A 207 9.21 -14.98 -15.30
N ALA A 208 8.16 -14.35 -15.80
CA ALA A 208 6.86 -14.36 -15.13
C ALA A 208 6.31 -15.80 -15.08
N ARG A 209 6.04 -16.29 -13.87
CA ARG A 209 5.44 -17.60 -13.62
C ARG A 209 4.34 -17.50 -12.61
N ASN A 210 3.25 -18.24 -12.86
CA ASN A 210 2.25 -18.46 -11.83
C ASN A 210 2.76 -19.53 -10.87
N THR A 211 2.92 -19.17 -9.61
CA THR A 211 3.37 -20.05 -8.53
C THR A 211 2.33 -20.08 -7.42
N VAL A 212 2.25 -21.19 -6.72
CA VAL A 212 1.42 -21.29 -5.51
C VAL A 212 2.24 -20.76 -4.34
N PRO A 213 1.70 -19.84 -3.52
CA PRO A 213 2.40 -19.32 -2.35
C PRO A 213 2.88 -20.43 -1.41
N ASP A 214 4.08 -20.27 -0.85
CA ASP A 214 4.55 -21.12 0.25
C ASP A 214 3.60 -21.00 1.47
N PRO A 215 3.41 -22.05 2.29
CA PRO A 215 2.38 -22.07 3.34
C PRO A 215 2.49 -20.95 4.39
N ASP A 216 3.67 -20.38 4.59
CA ASP A 216 4.01 -19.34 5.59
C ASP A 216 4.63 -18.09 4.96
N GLU A 217 4.45 -17.90 3.65
CA GLU A 217 5.03 -16.77 2.92
C GLU A 217 4.60 -15.42 3.51
N PHE A 218 3.30 -15.21 3.76
CA PHE A 218 2.82 -13.94 4.29
C PHE A 218 3.37 -13.64 5.69
N SER A 219 3.38 -14.62 6.58
CA SER A 219 3.95 -14.45 7.93
C SER A 219 5.46 -14.23 7.89
N THR A 220 6.16 -14.83 6.95
CA THR A 220 7.58 -14.60 6.67
C THR A 220 7.83 -13.16 6.23
N LEU A 221 6.99 -12.62 5.34
CA LEU A 221 7.07 -11.22 4.90
C LEU A 221 6.86 -10.22 6.06
N LEU A 222 5.90 -10.49 6.94
CA LEU A 222 5.65 -9.66 8.13
C LEU A 222 6.76 -9.78 9.18
N GLY A 223 7.29 -10.99 9.35
CA GLY A 223 8.31 -11.33 10.35
C GLY A 223 9.73 -10.93 9.98
N GLY A 224 9.98 -10.51 8.75
CA GLY A 224 11.28 -10.02 8.31
C GLY A 224 12.32 -11.11 8.04
N ALA A 225 11.94 -12.37 7.91
CA ALA A 225 12.88 -13.43 7.56
C ALA A 225 13.50 -13.14 6.19
N GLY A 226 14.84 -13.06 6.13
CA GLY A 226 15.58 -12.70 4.92
C GLY A 226 15.70 -11.19 4.63
N GLN A 227 15.32 -10.33 5.55
CA GLN A 227 15.30 -8.86 5.38
C GLN A 227 16.44 -8.17 6.17
N GLY A 228 17.64 -8.73 6.21
CA GLY A 228 18.77 -8.13 6.91
C GLY A 228 18.67 -8.22 8.44
N ALA A 229 19.22 -7.22 9.14
CA ALA A 229 19.38 -7.22 10.60
C ALA A 229 18.10 -6.91 11.40
N SER A 230 16.92 -6.81 10.78
CA SER A 230 15.73 -6.33 11.48
C SER A 230 14.93 -7.46 12.16
N ASP A 231 14.38 -7.14 13.34
CA ASP A 231 13.45 -7.99 14.11
C ASP A 231 12.07 -8.17 13.43
N GLY A 232 11.96 -7.85 12.14
CA GLY A 232 10.73 -7.92 11.36
C GLY A 232 9.88 -6.65 11.42
N PHE A 233 9.26 -6.34 10.27
CA PHE A 233 8.49 -5.11 10.13
C PHE A 233 7.38 -4.98 11.16
N TYR A 234 6.58 -6.04 11.32
CA TYR A 234 5.45 -6.01 12.25
C TYR A 234 5.87 -5.76 13.69
N ALA A 235 6.89 -6.46 14.16
CA ALA A 235 7.36 -6.33 15.55
C ALA A 235 7.89 -4.92 15.83
N VAL A 236 8.69 -4.37 14.92
CA VAL A 236 9.38 -3.09 15.09
C VAL A 236 8.47 -1.88 14.88
N TYR A 237 7.66 -1.89 13.81
CA TYR A 237 6.93 -0.69 13.40
C TYR A 237 5.46 -0.70 13.80
N ALA A 238 4.80 -1.85 13.88
CA ALA A 238 3.43 -1.94 14.32
C ALA A 238 3.33 -2.20 15.84
N ALA A 239 3.83 -3.35 16.30
CA ALA A 239 3.63 -3.78 17.68
C ALA A 239 4.39 -2.93 18.71
N ALA A 240 5.71 -2.71 18.52
CA ALA A 240 6.52 -1.96 19.48
C ALA A 240 6.17 -0.47 19.55
N ARG A 241 5.63 0.11 18.47
CA ARG A 241 5.20 1.52 18.40
C ARG A 241 3.71 1.73 18.65
N ASP A 242 2.96 0.67 18.90
CA ASP A 242 1.51 0.73 19.12
C ASP A 242 0.75 1.38 17.93
N LYS A 243 1.21 1.14 16.69
CA LYS A 243 0.64 1.70 15.47
C LYS A 243 -0.22 0.67 14.76
N PRO A 244 -1.41 1.04 14.28
CA PRO A 244 -2.17 0.17 13.37
C PRO A 244 -1.39 -0.07 12.08
N LEU A 245 -1.51 -1.29 11.54
CA LEU A 245 -0.87 -1.69 10.29
C LEU A 245 -1.91 -1.78 9.15
N MET A 246 -1.65 -1.09 8.06
CA MET A 246 -2.36 -1.25 6.79
C MET A 246 -1.53 -2.12 5.84
N VAL A 247 -2.03 -3.27 5.47
CA VAL A 247 -1.38 -4.15 4.49
C VAL A 247 -2.00 -3.92 3.12
N GLU A 248 -1.19 -3.50 2.13
CA GLU A 248 -1.59 -3.53 0.73
C GLU A 248 -1.07 -4.83 0.11
N THR A 249 -1.95 -5.59 -0.55
CA THR A 249 -1.63 -6.95 -0.97
C THR A 249 -2.35 -7.39 -2.25
N GLY A 250 -1.85 -8.46 -2.81
CA GLY A 250 -2.39 -9.19 -3.94
C GLY A 250 -1.50 -10.40 -4.22
N SER A 251 -1.95 -11.28 -5.11
CA SER A 251 -1.13 -12.39 -5.59
C SER A 251 -0.96 -12.29 -7.11
N PHE A 252 0.28 -12.37 -7.55
CA PHE A 252 0.63 -12.41 -8.96
C PHE A 252 -0.08 -13.56 -9.66
N TRP A 253 -0.78 -13.25 -10.72
CA TRP A 253 -1.27 -14.23 -11.68
C TRP A 253 -1.34 -13.62 -13.07
N SER A 254 -0.90 -14.37 -14.07
CA SER A 254 -0.93 -13.94 -15.47
C SER A 254 -1.43 -15.06 -16.37
N PRO A 255 -2.41 -14.80 -17.25
CA PRO A 255 -2.87 -15.82 -18.20
C PRO A 255 -1.78 -16.27 -19.19
N GLU A 256 -0.78 -15.40 -19.46
CA GLU A 256 0.33 -15.68 -20.36
C GLU A 256 1.45 -16.52 -19.72
N ALA A 257 1.56 -16.50 -18.38
CA ALA A 257 2.67 -17.14 -17.67
C ALA A 257 2.54 -18.68 -17.58
N GLY A 258 1.37 -19.23 -17.84
CA GLY A 258 1.10 -20.68 -17.67
C GLY A 258 1.16 -21.14 -16.21
N GLY A 259 1.09 -22.44 -15.98
CA GLY A 259 1.15 -23.02 -14.62
C GLY A 259 -0.22 -23.11 -13.94
N PRO A 260 -0.28 -22.94 -12.59
CA PRO A 260 -1.52 -23.02 -11.82
C PRO A 260 -2.57 -22.00 -12.26
N SER A 261 -3.85 -22.35 -12.09
CA SER A 261 -4.96 -21.42 -12.34
C SER A 261 -4.98 -20.26 -11.35
N ALA A 262 -5.73 -19.19 -11.68
CA ALA A 262 -5.88 -18.05 -10.80
C ALA A 262 -6.34 -18.44 -9.38
N LEU A 263 -7.29 -19.37 -9.27
CA LEU A 263 -7.80 -19.83 -7.98
C LEU A 263 -6.73 -20.63 -7.19
N GLU A 264 -5.96 -21.48 -7.86
CA GLU A 264 -4.90 -22.26 -7.20
C GLU A 264 -3.77 -21.38 -6.66
N VAL A 265 -3.53 -20.23 -7.28
CA VAL A 265 -2.55 -19.24 -6.79
C VAL A 265 -3.16 -18.34 -5.72
N LYS A 266 -4.33 -17.75 -6.00
CA LYS A 266 -4.90 -16.69 -5.17
C LYS A 266 -5.49 -17.20 -3.85
N ALA A 267 -6.16 -18.37 -3.87
CA ALA A 267 -6.83 -18.87 -2.68
C ALA A 267 -5.87 -19.16 -1.50
N PRO A 268 -4.70 -19.81 -1.68
CA PRO A 268 -3.76 -19.99 -0.58
C PRO A 268 -3.20 -18.67 -0.04
N TRP A 269 -3.03 -17.65 -0.89
CA TRP A 269 -2.62 -16.32 -0.47
C TRP A 269 -3.71 -15.63 0.37
N TRP A 270 -4.96 -15.65 -0.10
CA TRP A 270 -6.08 -15.11 0.68
C TRP A 270 -6.19 -15.79 2.05
N ASP A 271 -6.06 -17.11 2.10
CA ASP A 271 -6.13 -17.87 3.35
C ASP A 271 -5.06 -17.43 4.35
N GLN A 272 -3.81 -17.20 3.92
CA GLN A 272 -2.72 -16.71 4.77
C GLN A 272 -2.97 -15.29 5.28
N VAL A 273 -3.32 -14.37 4.38
CA VAL A 273 -3.54 -12.96 4.73
C VAL A 273 -4.74 -12.82 5.68
N LEU A 274 -5.85 -13.48 5.39
CA LEU A 274 -7.07 -13.43 6.21
C LEU A 274 -6.89 -14.12 7.56
N ALA A 275 -6.14 -15.20 7.61
CA ALA A 275 -5.79 -15.87 8.87
C ALA A 275 -4.92 -14.96 9.75
N ALA A 276 -3.91 -14.30 9.18
CA ALA A 276 -3.07 -13.35 9.91
C ALA A 276 -3.89 -12.16 10.43
N ALA A 277 -4.73 -11.56 9.58
CA ALA A 277 -5.59 -10.43 9.97
C ALA A 277 -6.63 -10.81 11.04
N SER A 278 -6.95 -12.10 11.17
CA SER A 278 -7.87 -12.62 12.19
C SER A 278 -7.17 -13.15 13.44
N SER A 279 -5.83 -13.07 13.49
CA SER A 279 -5.02 -13.64 14.56
C SER A 279 -4.67 -12.63 15.64
N GLU A 280 -4.72 -13.05 16.90
CA GLU A 280 -4.21 -12.25 18.03
C GLU A 280 -2.69 -11.97 17.94
N ALA A 281 -1.94 -12.79 17.19
CA ALA A 281 -0.51 -12.58 16.97
C ALA A 281 -0.22 -11.33 16.12
N TYR A 282 -1.18 -10.89 15.32
CA TYR A 282 -1.09 -9.72 14.45
C TYR A 282 -2.21 -8.71 14.73
N ASP A 283 -2.52 -8.48 16.01
CA ASP A 283 -3.61 -7.64 16.52
C ASP A 283 -3.53 -6.16 16.09
N ARG A 284 -2.38 -5.74 15.52
CA ARG A 284 -2.18 -4.41 14.96
C ARG A 284 -2.57 -4.31 13.49
N ILE A 285 -2.87 -5.39 12.79
CA ILE A 285 -3.44 -5.27 11.45
C ILE A 285 -4.80 -4.57 11.58
N GLY A 286 -4.88 -3.34 11.08
CA GLY A 286 -6.07 -2.50 11.12
C GLY A 286 -6.80 -2.42 9.77
N ALA A 287 -6.12 -2.76 8.67
CA ALA A 287 -6.71 -2.83 7.34
C ALA A 287 -5.93 -3.78 6.44
N VAL A 288 -6.65 -4.47 5.55
CA VAL A 288 -6.07 -5.23 4.42
C VAL A 288 -6.68 -4.67 3.14
N VAL A 289 -5.84 -4.06 2.32
CA VAL A 289 -6.22 -3.39 1.08
C VAL A 289 -5.79 -4.24 -0.11
N TRP A 290 -6.76 -4.83 -0.80
CA TRP A 290 -6.53 -5.69 -1.95
C TRP A 290 -6.34 -4.90 -3.23
N ASN A 291 -5.34 -5.28 -4.02
CA ASN A 291 -5.15 -4.74 -5.36
C ASN A 291 -6.14 -5.42 -6.32
N GLU A 292 -7.10 -4.66 -6.82
CA GLU A 292 -8.15 -5.11 -7.76
C GLU A 292 -7.92 -4.51 -9.16
N THR A 293 -6.67 -4.49 -9.62
CA THR A 293 -6.29 -3.95 -10.93
C THR A 293 -5.66 -5.00 -11.84
N VAL A 294 -5.52 -4.67 -13.11
CA VAL A 294 -4.66 -5.38 -14.06
C VAL A 294 -3.49 -4.47 -14.40
N GLU A 295 -2.28 -4.99 -14.30
CA GLU A 295 -1.04 -4.26 -14.59
C GLU A 295 -0.36 -4.87 -15.82
N GLU A 296 0.06 -4.02 -16.75
CA GLU A 296 0.90 -4.44 -17.87
C GLU A 296 2.39 -4.32 -17.50
N ARG A 297 3.13 -5.41 -17.57
CA ARG A 297 4.59 -5.48 -17.34
C ARG A 297 5.36 -5.80 -18.61
N ALA A 298 6.66 -5.58 -18.58
CA ALA A 298 7.58 -5.87 -19.70
C ALA A 298 7.12 -5.28 -21.04
N GLY A 299 6.64 -4.02 -21.02
CA GLY A 299 6.18 -3.33 -22.22
C GLY A 299 4.91 -3.90 -22.83
N GLY A 300 4.04 -4.48 -22.02
CA GLY A 300 2.77 -5.09 -22.44
C GLY A 300 2.86 -6.58 -22.79
N ALA A 301 4.04 -7.20 -22.57
CA ALA A 301 4.21 -8.63 -22.86
C ALA A 301 3.59 -9.55 -21.80
N VAL A 302 3.33 -9.04 -20.60
CA VAL A 302 2.74 -9.78 -19.48
C VAL A 302 1.66 -8.93 -18.84
N ALA A 303 0.42 -9.42 -18.85
CA ALA A 303 -0.66 -8.84 -18.07
C ALA A 303 -0.74 -9.55 -16.71
N VAL A 304 -0.57 -8.78 -15.62
CA VAL A 304 -0.74 -9.30 -14.27
C VAL A 304 -2.13 -8.95 -13.78
N ASP A 305 -2.94 -9.95 -13.54
CA ASP A 305 -4.27 -9.79 -12.99
C ASP A 305 -4.25 -10.00 -11.48
N TRP A 306 -4.22 -8.90 -10.72
CA TRP A 306 -4.23 -8.91 -9.26
C TRP A 306 -5.61 -9.19 -8.67
N ARG A 307 -6.68 -9.03 -9.43
CA ARG A 307 -8.05 -9.00 -8.95
C ARG A 307 -8.48 -10.31 -8.31
N SER A 308 -9.07 -10.20 -7.15
CA SER A 308 -9.75 -11.29 -6.44
C SER A 308 -11.19 -11.45 -6.93
N THR A 309 -11.71 -10.45 -7.64
CA THR A 309 -13.10 -10.42 -8.17
C THR A 309 -13.16 -10.41 -9.69
N ALA A 310 -12.12 -10.92 -10.39
CA ALA A 310 -12.00 -10.88 -11.84
C ALA A 310 -13.14 -11.61 -12.58
N ASP A 311 -13.61 -12.70 -12.02
CA ASP A 311 -14.74 -13.50 -12.54
C ASP A 311 -15.62 -14.01 -11.39
N PRO A 312 -16.85 -14.50 -11.65
CA PRO A 312 -17.76 -14.94 -10.59
C PRO A 312 -17.23 -16.06 -9.71
N ALA A 313 -16.43 -16.98 -10.24
CA ALA A 313 -15.92 -18.10 -9.44
C ALA A 313 -14.85 -17.63 -8.45
N LEU A 314 -13.96 -16.73 -8.87
CA LEU A 314 -12.99 -16.08 -7.99
C LEU A 314 -13.71 -15.21 -6.95
N ALA A 315 -14.67 -14.39 -7.38
CA ALA A 315 -15.43 -13.52 -6.48
C ALA A 315 -16.17 -14.30 -5.41
N ASP A 316 -16.84 -15.41 -5.76
CA ASP A 316 -17.54 -16.28 -4.82
C ASP A 316 -16.57 -16.92 -3.82
N ALA A 317 -15.43 -17.45 -4.29
CA ALA A 317 -14.43 -18.09 -3.44
C ALA A 317 -13.75 -17.08 -2.50
N PHE A 318 -13.53 -15.85 -2.95
CA PHE A 318 -12.97 -14.77 -2.13
C PHE A 318 -13.97 -14.29 -1.08
N ARG A 319 -15.22 -14.03 -1.49
CA ARG A 319 -16.32 -13.64 -0.58
C ARG A 319 -16.51 -14.62 0.57
N GLU A 320 -16.56 -15.93 0.28
CA GLU A 320 -16.70 -16.96 1.33
C GLU A 320 -15.60 -16.84 2.39
N ARG A 321 -14.37 -16.57 1.98
CA ARG A 321 -13.22 -16.40 2.88
C ARG A 321 -13.27 -15.11 3.68
N VAL A 322 -13.61 -14.01 3.02
CA VAL A 322 -13.79 -12.70 3.70
C VAL A 322 -14.87 -12.82 4.77
N GLN A 323 -16.02 -13.41 4.46
CA GLN A 323 -17.12 -13.61 5.42
C GLN A 323 -16.77 -14.54 6.58
N ALA A 324 -15.83 -15.47 6.38
CA ALA A 324 -15.31 -16.33 7.44
C ALA A 324 -14.20 -15.69 8.29
N SER A 325 -13.67 -14.55 7.88
CA SER A 325 -12.60 -13.81 8.55
C SER A 325 -13.14 -12.79 9.54
N SER A 326 -12.22 -12.06 10.21
CA SER A 326 -12.56 -10.93 11.08
C SER A 326 -12.59 -9.58 10.35
N LEU A 327 -12.39 -9.55 9.02
CA LEU A 327 -12.39 -8.30 8.28
C LEU A 327 -13.80 -7.66 8.28
N VAL A 328 -13.81 -6.35 8.48
CA VAL A 328 -15.03 -5.53 8.42
C VAL A 328 -15.17 -4.97 7.01
N ALA A 329 -16.22 -5.39 6.32
CA ALA A 329 -16.67 -4.79 5.08
C ALA A 329 -17.50 -3.51 5.36
N GLY A 330 -17.79 -2.73 4.31
CA GLY A 330 -18.67 -1.57 4.44
C GLY A 330 -20.18 -1.95 4.54
N PRO A 331 -21.05 -0.99 4.79
CA PRO A 331 -20.74 0.38 5.13
C PRO A 331 -20.18 0.53 6.56
N VAL A 332 -19.23 1.44 6.75
CA VAL A 332 -18.60 1.72 8.06
C VAL A 332 -18.81 3.17 8.52
N THR A 333 -19.33 4.03 7.65
CA THR A 333 -19.84 5.36 8.00
C THR A 333 -21.36 5.36 8.03
N GLU A 334 -21.96 6.16 8.90
CA GLU A 334 -23.40 6.36 8.86
C GLU A 334 -23.76 7.06 7.55
N GLN A 335 -24.61 6.43 6.73
CA GLN A 335 -25.13 7.08 5.52
C GLN A 335 -25.94 8.29 5.96
N ALA A 336 -25.60 9.48 5.49
CA ALA A 336 -26.43 10.65 5.65
C ALA A 336 -27.82 10.35 5.04
N ALA A 337 -28.85 10.39 5.86
CA ALA A 337 -30.24 10.06 5.51
C ALA A 337 -30.85 11.11 4.57
#